data_77531e4f6666ed31c2f788243bb16a1d
#
_entry.id   77531e4f6666ed31c2f788243bb16a1d
#
_cell.length_a   1.000
_cell.length_b   1.000
_cell.length_c   1.000
_cell.angle_alpha   90.00
_cell.angle_beta   90.00
_cell.angle_gamma   90.00
#
_symmetry.space_group_name_H-M   'P 1'
#
loop_
_entity.id
_entity.type
_entity.pdbx_description
1 polymer ?
#
loop_
_entity_poly.entity_id
_entity_poly.type
_entity_poly.pdbx_seq_one_letter_code
_entity_poly.pdbx_strand_id
1 'polypeptide(L)'
;MNILEVSHIDVSYGKSRVISDLSLTVSSGSRTVILGRNGVGKTTLLKSLVGILPISAGSVVFDGSDVAKQKPYQRSLSGIGYVPQGREIIPLLTVNENLELGSLGRPKLRFEEKKAWALDYFPMLKAHLNRNGGVLSGGLQQQLALARCIICEPKMMLLDEPTEGIQPNVVAEIAETLKRIAAETGITILLVEQNLKFARKVAENYFIMQKGTVVASGLTDGLDDETIRKYLSV
;
A
#
# COMPACT_ATOMS: atom_id res chain seq x y z
N MET A 1 -2.04 -5.43 18.99
CA MET A 1 -3.12 -6.23 18.35
C MET A 1 -2.79 -6.28 16.86
N ASN A 2 -2.92 -7.43 16.20
CA ASN A 2 -2.69 -7.53 14.77
C ASN A 2 -3.95 -7.07 14.01
N ILE A 3 -3.74 -6.26 12.96
CA ILE A 3 -4.83 -5.86 12.05
C ILE A 3 -4.89 -6.81 10.84
N LEU A 4 -3.75 -7.38 10.46
CA LEU A 4 -3.66 -8.34 9.36
C LEU A 4 -2.88 -9.57 9.82
N GLU A 5 -3.47 -10.75 9.61
CA GLU A 5 -2.83 -12.05 9.81
C GLU A 5 -2.97 -12.88 8.55
N VAL A 6 -1.85 -13.26 7.98
CA VAL A 6 -1.73 -14.10 6.79
C VAL A 6 -1.09 -15.40 7.22
N SER A 7 -1.76 -16.53 6.98
CA SER A 7 -1.29 -17.83 7.43
C SER A 7 -1.27 -18.84 6.29
N HIS A 8 -0.07 -19.30 5.97
CA HIS A 8 0.20 -20.40 5.04
C HIS A 8 -0.48 -20.24 3.67
N ILE A 9 -0.48 -19.00 3.10
CA ILE A 9 -1.15 -18.75 1.82
C ILE A 9 -0.31 -19.23 0.64
N ASP A 10 -1.04 -19.78 -0.34
CA ASP A 10 -0.54 -20.06 -1.69
C ASP A 10 -1.28 -19.18 -2.70
N VAL A 11 -0.55 -18.58 -3.65
CA VAL A 11 -1.14 -17.79 -4.74
C VAL A 11 -0.47 -18.16 -6.07
N SER A 12 -1.30 -18.34 -7.10
CA SER A 12 -0.84 -18.77 -8.43
C SER A 12 -1.48 -17.95 -9.55
N TYR A 13 -0.75 -17.78 -10.65
CA TYR A 13 -1.28 -17.37 -11.94
C TYR A 13 -1.43 -18.62 -12.82
N GLY A 14 -2.67 -19.11 -12.98
CA GLY A 14 -2.94 -20.38 -13.63
C GLY A 14 -2.17 -21.53 -12.94
N LYS A 15 -1.24 -22.18 -13.64
CA LYS A 15 -0.42 -23.26 -13.08
C LYS A 15 0.87 -22.81 -12.41
N SER A 16 1.24 -21.53 -12.52
CA SER A 16 2.49 -21.00 -11.97
C SER A 16 2.26 -20.49 -10.55
N ARG A 17 2.78 -21.21 -9.55
CA ARG A 17 2.74 -20.76 -8.15
C ARG A 17 3.78 -19.67 -7.96
N VAL A 18 3.35 -18.51 -7.44
CA VAL A 18 4.17 -17.33 -7.17
C VAL A 18 4.38 -17.12 -5.68
N ILE A 19 3.36 -17.34 -4.86
CA ILE A 19 3.46 -17.33 -3.40
C ILE A 19 3.29 -18.77 -2.92
N SER A 20 4.14 -19.21 -1.99
CA SER A 20 4.13 -20.56 -1.46
C SER A 20 4.31 -20.53 0.05
N ASP A 21 3.32 -21.06 0.77
CA ASP A 21 3.35 -21.23 2.24
C ASP A 21 3.74 -19.93 2.98
N LEU A 22 3.25 -18.78 2.51
CA LEU A 22 3.62 -17.48 3.06
C LEU A 22 2.78 -17.15 4.28
N SER A 23 3.47 -16.76 5.36
CA SER A 23 2.85 -16.27 6.60
C SER A 23 3.49 -14.95 7.01
N LEU A 24 2.66 -13.99 7.46
CA LEU A 24 3.10 -12.73 8.07
C LEU A 24 1.99 -12.13 8.94
N THR A 25 2.37 -11.24 9.83
CA THR A 25 1.44 -10.48 10.66
C THR A 25 1.78 -9.01 10.64
N VAL A 26 0.76 -8.13 10.62
CA VAL A 26 0.95 -6.67 10.69
C VAL A 26 0.18 -6.13 11.88
N SER A 27 0.86 -5.43 12.76
CA SER A 27 0.26 -4.79 13.94
C SER A 27 -0.55 -3.55 13.56
N SER A 28 -1.65 -3.32 14.29
CA SER A 28 -2.48 -2.13 14.09
C SER A 28 -1.67 -0.85 14.36
N GLY A 29 -1.82 0.16 13.48
CA GLY A 29 -1.13 1.44 13.56
C GLY A 29 0.35 1.40 13.17
N SER A 30 0.92 0.23 12.86
CA SER A 30 2.32 0.12 12.45
C SER A 30 2.53 0.48 10.98
N ARG A 31 3.78 0.84 10.67
CA ARG A 31 4.27 1.01 9.30
C ARG A 31 5.24 -0.13 8.99
N THR A 32 4.83 -1.02 8.11
CA THR A 32 5.57 -2.23 7.75
C THR A 32 5.95 -2.22 6.28
N VAL A 33 7.18 -2.58 5.95
CA VAL A 33 7.63 -2.73 4.57
C VAL A 33 7.92 -4.19 4.23
N ILE A 34 7.54 -4.61 3.04
CA ILE A 34 7.97 -5.85 2.43
C ILE A 34 9.04 -5.53 1.40
N LEU A 35 10.27 -5.94 1.69
CA LEU A 35 11.44 -5.78 0.84
C LEU A 35 11.65 -7.03 -0.02
N GLY A 36 12.22 -6.86 -1.20
CA GLY A 36 12.58 -7.96 -2.07
C GLY A 36 12.84 -7.49 -3.51
N ARG A 37 13.54 -8.30 -4.27
CA ARG A 37 13.84 -8.02 -5.68
C ARG A 37 12.59 -8.03 -6.55
N ASN A 38 12.73 -7.56 -7.80
CA ASN A 38 11.65 -7.71 -8.78
C ASN A 38 11.36 -9.19 -9.04
N GLY A 39 10.07 -9.50 -9.22
CA GLY A 39 9.61 -10.86 -9.55
C GLY A 39 9.54 -11.83 -8.37
N VAL A 40 9.85 -11.43 -7.12
CA VAL A 40 9.76 -12.33 -5.94
C VAL A 40 8.33 -12.54 -5.43
N GLY A 41 7.32 -11.82 -5.97
CA GLY A 41 5.92 -11.98 -5.61
C GLY A 41 5.31 -10.87 -4.76
N LYS A 42 6.00 -9.72 -4.54
CA LYS A 42 5.49 -8.61 -3.69
C LYS A 42 4.11 -8.08 -4.15
N THR A 43 4.00 -7.65 -5.42
CA THR A 43 2.73 -7.20 -6.02
C THR A 43 1.68 -8.30 -6.01
N THR A 44 2.08 -9.57 -6.22
CA THR A 44 1.17 -10.73 -6.16
C THR A 44 0.58 -10.88 -4.76
N LEU A 45 1.40 -10.69 -3.71
CA LEU A 45 0.93 -10.69 -2.34
C LEU A 45 -0.08 -9.57 -2.10
N LEU A 46 0.23 -8.31 -2.46
CA LEU A 46 -0.72 -7.21 -2.29
C LEU A 46 -2.03 -7.46 -3.05
N LYS A 47 -1.95 -7.93 -4.31
CA LYS A 47 -3.15 -8.28 -5.11
C LYS A 47 -3.97 -9.40 -4.46
N SER A 48 -3.34 -10.36 -3.78
CA SER A 48 -4.07 -11.39 -3.03
C SER A 48 -4.72 -10.83 -1.76
N LEU A 49 -4.06 -9.91 -1.07
CA LEU A 49 -4.60 -9.25 0.13
C LEU A 49 -5.81 -8.35 -0.19
N VAL A 50 -5.83 -7.69 -1.34
CA VAL A 50 -7.00 -6.91 -1.79
C VAL A 50 -8.07 -7.75 -2.48
N GLY A 51 -7.82 -9.05 -2.72
CA GLY A 51 -8.80 -9.98 -3.31
C GLY A 51 -8.89 -9.93 -4.83
N ILE A 52 -7.96 -9.27 -5.52
CA ILE A 52 -7.84 -9.29 -7.00
C ILE A 52 -7.36 -10.67 -7.47
N LEU A 53 -6.43 -11.28 -6.73
CA LEU A 53 -5.98 -12.64 -6.96
C LEU A 53 -6.53 -13.56 -5.86
N PRO A 54 -7.12 -14.70 -6.20
CA PRO A 54 -7.56 -15.66 -5.21
C PRO A 54 -6.36 -16.34 -4.53
N ILE A 55 -6.48 -16.60 -3.24
CA ILE A 55 -5.59 -17.53 -2.55
C ILE A 55 -6.10 -18.95 -2.77
N SER A 56 -5.19 -19.90 -3.00
CA SER A 56 -5.53 -21.33 -3.23
C SER A 56 -5.42 -22.17 -1.96
N ALA A 57 -4.70 -21.71 -0.95
CA ALA A 57 -4.56 -22.35 0.36
C ALA A 57 -4.31 -21.27 1.42
N GLY A 58 -4.47 -21.64 2.70
CA GLY A 58 -4.25 -20.77 3.84
C GLY A 58 -5.41 -19.86 4.17
N SER A 59 -5.15 -18.83 4.99
CA SER A 59 -6.17 -17.88 5.46
C SER A 59 -5.63 -16.45 5.49
N VAL A 60 -6.54 -15.48 5.38
CA VAL A 60 -6.26 -14.04 5.55
C VAL A 60 -7.31 -13.48 6.48
N VAL A 61 -6.87 -13.07 7.66
CA VAL A 61 -7.72 -12.40 8.67
C VAL A 61 -7.37 -10.92 8.68
N PHE A 62 -8.37 -10.07 8.49
CA PHE A 62 -8.26 -8.61 8.55
C PHE A 62 -9.22 -8.08 9.59
N ASP A 63 -8.70 -7.32 10.56
CA ASP A 63 -9.47 -6.73 11.67
C ASP A 63 -10.39 -7.76 12.36
N GLY A 64 -9.81 -8.95 12.65
CA GLY A 64 -10.50 -10.07 13.29
C GLY A 64 -11.47 -10.87 12.41
N SER A 65 -11.61 -10.52 11.13
CA SER A 65 -12.53 -11.20 10.21
C SER A 65 -11.79 -11.94 9.10
N ASP A 66 -12.18 -13.18 8.79
CA ASP A 66 -11.66 -13.90 7.62
C ASP A 66 -12.15 -13.23 6.32
N VAL A 67 -11.19 -12.74 5.54
CA VAL A 67 -11.46 -12.06 4.26
C VAL A 67 -11.02 -12.89 3.05
N ALA A 68 -10.52 -14.11 3.24
CA ALA A 68 -9.93 -14.93 2.18
C ALA A 68 -10.84 -15.11 0.95
N LYS A 69 -12.14 -15.26 1.17
CA LYS A 69 -13.16 -15.46 0.11
C LYS A 69 -13.91 -14.18 -0.27
N GLN A 70 -13.62 -13.05 0.38
CA GLN A 70 -14.28 -11.78 0.08
C GLN A 70 -13.79 -11.20 -1.25
N LYS A 71 -14.72 -10.59 -1.99
CA LYS A 71 -14.43 -9.84 -3.23
C LYS A 71 -13.70 -8.52 -2.92
N PRO A 72 -12.95 -7.93 -3.88
CA PRO A 72 -12.19 -6.69 -3.65
C PRO A 72 -13.01 -5.55 -3.04
N TYR A 73 -14.23 -5.32 -3.52
CA TYR A 73 -15.09 -4.26 -2.99
C TYR A 73 -15.49 -4.49 -1.52
N GLN A 74 -15.69 -5.74 -1.10
CA GLN A 74 -16.01 -6.07 0.30
C GLN A 74 -14.82 -5.78 1.21
N ARG A 75 -13.60 -6.16 0.79
CA ARG A 75 -12.36 -5.84 1.53
C ARG A 75 -12.12 -4.34 1.60
N SER A 76 -12.39 -3.60 0.52
CA SER A 76 -12.34 -2.14 0.54
C SER A 76 -13.32 -1.56 1.56
N LEU A 77 -14.58 -2.03 1.59
CA LEU A 77 -15.58 -1.59 2.57
C LEU A 77 -15.21 -1.97 4.01
N SER A 78 -14.46 -3.06 4.22
CA SER A 78 -13.93 -3.44 5.54
C SER A 78 -12.81 -2.53 6.02
N GLY A 79 -12.22 -1.71 5.14
CA GLY A 79 -11.18 -0.74 5.49
C GLY A 79 -9.80 -1.01 4.88
N ILE A 80 -9.69 -1.86 3.85
CA ILE A 80 -8.44 -2.03 3.10
C ILE A 80 -8.41 -1.03 1.95
N GLY A 81 -7.49 -0.06 2.01
CA GLY A 81 -7.15 0.84 0.91
C GLY A 81 -5.99 0.27 0.09
N TYR A 82 -5.97 0.51 -1.21
CA TYR A 82 -4.90 0.03 -2.08
C TYR A 82 -4.47 1.09 -3.09
N VAL A 83 -3.16 1.31 -3.16
CA VAL A 83 -2.52 2.11 -4.20
C VAL A 83 -1.62 1.18 -5.00
N PRO A 84 -2.00 0.82 -6.23
CA PRO A 84 -1.24 -0.10 -7.08
C PRO A 84 0.03 0.55 -7.65
N GLN A 85 0.96 -0.29 -8.11
CA GLN A 85 2.07 0.13 -8.95
C GLN A 85 1.52 0.86 -10.19
N GLY A 86 2.15 1.97 -10.60
CA GLY A 86 1.67 2.79 -11.70
C GLY A 86 0.51 3.73 -11.33
N ARG A 87 0.13 3.83 -10.03
CA ARG A 87 -0.81 4.83 -9.47
C ARG A 87 -2.28 4.63 -9.85
N GLU A 88 -2.58 4.12 -11.04
CA GLU A 88 -3.93 3.89 -11.60
C GLU A 88 -4.89 5.06 -11.37
N ILE A 89 -4.42 6.28 -11.60
CA ILE A 89 -5.29 7.44 -11.73
C ILE A 89 -6.06 7.37 -13.05
N ILE A 90 -7.21 8.00 -13.12
CA ILE A 90 -7.97 8.10 -14.38
C ILE A 90 -7.50 9.35 -15.13
N PRO A 91 -6.74 9.23 -16.25
CA PRO A 91 -6.07 10.37 -16.87
C PRO A 91 -6.99 11.45 -17.42
N LEU A 92 -8.18 11.06 -17.88
CA LEU A 92 -9.18 11.96 -18.47
C LEU A 92 -10.06 12.67 -17.42
N LEU A 93 -10.11 12.17 -16.22
CA LEU A 93 -10.80 12.84 -15.12
C LEU A 93 -9.91 13.92 -14.50
N THR A 94 -10.53 14.98 -14.03
CA THR A 94 -9.87 16.03 -13.23
C THR A 94 -9.32 15.45 -11.92
N VAL A 95 -8.45 16.18 -11.26
CA VAL A 95 -7.98 15.84 -9.90
C VAL A 95 -9.16 15.69 -8.95
N ASN A 96 -10.13 16.63 -8.99
CA ASN A 96 -11.31 16.58 -8.13
C ASN A 96 -12.15 15.32 -8.38
N GLU A 97 -12.43 14.98 -9.64
CA GLU A 97 -13.16 13.76 -9.99
C GLU A 97 -12.40 12.48 -9.61
N ASN A 98 -11.07 12.45 -9.77
CA ASN A 98 -10.24 11.34 -9.28
C ASN A 98 -10.35 11.17 -7.76
N LEU A 99 -10.38 12.27 -7.00
CA LEU A 99 -10.55 12.23 -5.55
C LEU A 99 -11.96 11.72 -5.18
N GLU A 100 -12.98 12.12 -5.93
CA GLU A 100 -14.37 11.68 -5.71
C GLU A 100 -14.53 10.17 -5.85
N LEU A 101 -13.76 9.51 -6.75
CA LEU A 101 -13.73 8.05 -6.86
C LEU A 101 -13.38 7.36 -5.54
N GLY A 102 -12.58 7.98 -4.67
CA GLY A 102 -12.25 7.47 -3.34
C GLY A 102 -13.46 7.37 -2.41
N SER A 103 -14.54 8.10 -2.67
CA SER A 103 -15.77 8.09 -1.86
C SER A 103 -16.82 7.09 -2.35
N LEU A 104 -16.66 6.52 -3.53
CA LEU A 104 -17.64 5.63 -4.13
C LEU A 104 -17.94 4.40 -3.26
N GLY A 105 -19.21 4.03 -3.20
CA GLY A 105 -19.68 2.92 -2.36
C GLY A 105 -19.78 3.24 -0.87
N ARG A 106 -19.54 4.49 -0.45
CA ARG A 106 -19.61 4.97 0.94
C ARG A 106 -20.63 6.11 1.09
N PRO A 107 -21.93 5.83 1.04
CA PRO A 107 -22.98 6.86 0.97
C PRO A 107 -23.05 7.79 2.20
N LYS A 108 -22.46 7.37 3.33
CA LYS A 108 -22.41 8.20 4.55
C LYS A 108 -21.16 9.08 4.62
N LEU A 109 -20.24 8.95 3.67
CA LEU A 109 -18.99 9.72 3.66
C LEU A 109 -19.27 11.13 3.12
N ARG A 110 -18.88 12.14 3.88
CA ARG A 110 -18.98 13.55 3.48
C ARG A 110 -17.80 13.90 2.59
N PHE A 111 -17.95 13.74 1.28
CA PHE A 111 -16.85 13.88 0.33
C PHE A 111 -16.09 15.20 0.47
N GLU A 112 -16.77 16.36 0.50
CA GLU A 112 -16.10 17.67 0.57
C GLU A 112 -15.25 17.82 1.84
N GLU A 113 -15.73 17.32 2.98
CA GLU A 113 -14.98 17.31 4.22
C GLU A 113 -13.74 16.41 4.13
N LYS A 114 -13.90 15.19 3.60
CA LYS A 114 -12.80 14.24 3.44
C LYS A 114 -11.80 14.67 2.37
N LYS A 115 -12.26 15.32 1.32
CA LYS A 115 -11.39 15.94 0.33
C LYS A 115 -10.55 17.06 0.96
N ALA A 116 -11.16 17.97 1.71
CA ALA A 116 -10.43 19.02 2.40
C ALA A 116 -9.36 18.44 3.33
N TRP A 117 -9.73 17.44 4.14
CA TRP A 117 -8.82 16.72 5.03
C TRP A 117 -7.67 16.03 4.25
N ALA A 118 -7.94 15.33 3.15
CA ALA A 118 -6.90 14.70 2.33
C ALA A 118 -5.96 15.73 1.69
N LEU A 119 -6.50 16.88 1.26
CA LEU A 119 -5.72 17.96 0.66
C LEU A 119 -4.82 18.70 1.68
N ASP A 120 -5.04 18.54 2.99
CA ASP A 120 -4.12 19.04 4.01
C ASP A 120 -2.85 18.20 4.12
N TYR A 121 -2.91 16.90 3.75
CA TYR A 121 -1.72 16.06 3.60
C TYR A 121 -1.03 16.28 2.24
N PHE A 122 -1.78 16.63 1.20
CA PHE A 122 -1.29 16.78 -0.17
C PHE A 122 -1.63 18.18 -0.75
N PRO A 123 -1.09 19.27 -0.14
CA PRO A 123 -1.50 20.63 -0.45
C PRO A 123 -1.21 21.06 -1.90
N MET A 124 -0.20 20.45 -2.53
CA MET A 124 0.14 20.73 -3.93
C MET A 124 -0.99 20.41 -4.90
N LEU A 125 -1.90 19.49 -4.55
CA LEU A 125 -3.06 19.15 -5.38
C LEU A 125 -4.10 20.26 -5.42
N LYS A 126 -4.17 21.16 -4.40
CA LYS A 126 -5.15 22.24 -4.31
C LYS A 126 -5.13 23.17 -5.55
N ALA A 127 -3.93 23.44 -6.09
CA ALA A 127 -3.77 24.27 -7.29
C ALA A 127 -4.16 23.57 -8.62
N HIS A 128 -4.46 22.28 -8.56
CA HIS A 128 -4.67 21.44 -9.75
C HIS A 128 -6.06 20.78 -9.80
N LEU A 129 -7.00 21.12 -8.91
CA LEU A 129 -8.29 20.42 -8.77
C LEU A 129 -9.08 20.30 -10.08
N ASN A 130 -9.02 21.31 -10.93
CA ASN A 130 -9.73 21.37 -12.21
C ASN A 130 -8.89 20.88 -13.41
N ARG A 131 -7.66 20.39 -13.17
CA ARG A 131 -6.80 19.85 -14.24
C ARG A 131 -6.99 18.35 -14.34
N ASN A 132 -6.90 17.82 -15.57
CA ASN A 132 -6.93 16.39 -15.80
C ASN A 132 -5.73 15.69 -15.10
N GLY A 133 -5.98 14.52 -14.50
CA GLY A 133 -4.94 13.75 -13.83
C GLY A 133 -3.78 13.38 -14.72
N GLY A 134 -4.06 13.10 -16.00
CA GLY A 134 -3.04 12.69 -16.98
C GLY A 134 -1.98 13.74 -17.32
N VAL A 135 -2.24 15.03 -17.07
CA VAL A 135 -1.25 16.12 -17.34
C VAL A 135 -0.40 16.46 -16.11
N LEU A 136 -0.64 15.80 -14.99
CA LEU A 136 0.17 15.99 -13.77
C LEU A 136 1.53 15.32 -13.92
N SER A 137 2.54 15.86 -13.20
CA SER A 137 3.82 15.17 -13.03
C SER A 137 3.64 13.84 -12.30
N GLY A 138 4.55 12.89 -12.50
CA GLY A 138 4.48 11.59 -11.82
C GLY A 138 4.39 11.68 -10.28
N GLY A 139 5.06 12.66 -9.68
CA GLY A 139 4.96 12.90 -8.24
C GLY A 139 3.58 13.40 -7.79
N LEU A 140 2.96 14.30 -8.55
CA LEU A 140 1.59 14.77 -8.27
C LEU A 140 0.55 13.67 -8.52
N GLN A 141 0.76 12.82 -9.52
CA GLN A 141 -0.11 11.65 -9.75
C GLN A 141 -0.03 10.67 -8.58
N GLN A 142 1.15 10.46 -8.01
CA GLN A 142 1.31 9.62 -6.83
C GLN A 142 0.62 10.23 -5.60
N GLN A 143 0.80 11.53 -5.38
CA GLN A 143 0.08 12.25 -4.33
C GLN A 143 -1.44 12.13 -4.51
N LEU A 144 -1.94 12.25 -5.75
CA LEU A 144 -3.35 12.07 -6.08
C LEU A 144 -3.86 10.65 -5.76
N ALA A 145 -3.08 9.62 -6.10
CA ALA A 145 -3.44 8.23 -5.80
C ALA A 145 -3.49 7.97 -4.28
N LEU A 146 -2.53 8.52 -3.53
CA LEU A 146 -2.51 8.44 -2.06
C LEU A 146 -3.68 9.23 -1.44
N ALA A 147 -3.94 10.45 -1.90
CA ALA A 147 -5.07 11.27 -1.45
C ALA A 147 -6.40 10.57 -1.70
N ARG A 148 -6.61 10.01 -2.90
CA ARG A 148 -7.79 9.21 -3.24
C ARG A 148 -7.95 8.00 -2.29
N CYS A 149 -6.85 7.35 -1.94
CA CYS A 149 -6.87 6.21 -1.03
C CYS A 149 -7.29 6.61 0.39
N ILE A 150 -6.78 7.71 0.95
CA ILE A 150 -7.11 8.10 2.33
C ILE A 150 -8.52 8.66 2.48
N ILE A 151 -9.14 9.23 1.43
CA ILE A 151 -10.53 9.74 1.45
C ILE A 151 -11.51 8.68 1.96
N CYS A 152 -11.31 7.41 1.62
CA CYS A 152 -12.18 6.34 2.09
C CYS A 152 -11.95 5.93 3.56
N GLU A 153 -11.10 6.65 4.32
CA GLU A 153 -10.76 6.38 5.72
C GLU A 153 -10.40 4.91 5.95
N PRO A 154 -9.36 4.39 5.26
CA PRO A 154 -9.00 3.00 5.41
C PRO A 154 -8.42 2.74 6.81
N LYS A 155 -8.65 1.55 7.35
CA LYS A 155 -7.94 1.06 8.55
C LYS A 155 -6.50 0.67 8.22
N MET A 156 -6.27 0.26 6.96
CA MET A 156 -4.97 -0.15 6.45
C MET A 156 -4.80 0.30 5.00
N MET A 157 -3.63 0.88 4.69
CA MET A 157 -3.20 1.19 3.32
C MET A 157 -2.20 0.15 2.84
N LEU A 158 -2.46 -0.44 1.68
CA LEU A 158 -1.53 -1.29 0.94
C LEU A 158 -0.95 -0.47 -0.21
N LEU A 159 0.39 -0.29 -0.24
CA LEU A 159 1.08 0.55 -1.21
C LEU A 159 2.07 -0.29 -2.03
N ASP A 160 1.89 -0.30 -3.35
CA ASP A 160 2.73 -1.09 -4.25
C ASP A 160 3.75 -0.20 -4.97
N GLU A 161 5.01 -0.28 -4.55
CA GLU A 161 6.16 0.50 -5.04
C GLU A 161 5.85 2.02 -5.21
N PRO A 162 5.43 2.69 -4.11
CA PRO A 162 4.92 4.07 -4.18
C PRO A 162 5.96 5.11 -4.61
N THR A 163 7.25 4.74 -4.73
CA THR A 163 8.33 5.65 -5.14
C THR A 163 8.79 5.46 -6.57
N GLU A 164 8.25 4.48 -7.31
CA GLU A 164 8.69 4.17 -8.65
C GLU A 164 8.49 5.34 -9.62
N GLY A 165 9.56 5.70 -10.36
CA GLY A 165 9.52 6.77 -11.37
C GLY A 165 9.24 8.17 -10.81
N ILE A 166 9.60 8.42 -9.55
CA ILE A 166 9.39 9.69 -8.87
C ILE A 166 10.73 10.35 -8.53
N GLN A 167 10.78 11.67 -8.62
CA GLN A 167 11.97 12.45 -8.27
C GLN A 167 12.31 12.36 -6.77
N PRO A 168 13.60 12.33 -6.38
CA PRO A 168 14.02 12.11 -4.99
C PRO A 168 13.45 13.08 -3.96
N ASN A 169 13.26 14.35 -4.32
CA ASN A 169 12.66 15.36 -3.44
C ASN A 169 11.19 15.03 -3.13
N VAL A 170 10.42 14.60 -4.13
CA VAL A 170 9.01 14.21 -3.95
C VAL A 170 8.91 12.88 -3.17
N VAL A 171 9.83 11.94 -3.39
CA VAL A 171 9.94 10.72 -2.58
C VAL A 171 10.12 11.07 -1.10
N ALA A 172 10.97 12.06 -0.79
CA ALA A 172 11.17 12.51 0.58
C ALA A 172 9.91 13.12 1.21
N GLU A 173 9.15 13.92 0.44
CA GLU A 173 7.86 14.49 0.85
C GLU A 173 6.80 13.40 1.11
N ILE A 174 6.69 12.42 0.22
CA ILE A 174 5.77 11.28 0.38
C ILE A 174 6.10 10.50 1.66
N ALA A 175 7.39 10.28 1.95
CA ALA A 175 7.81 9.59 3.17
C ALA A 175 7.31 10.31 4.43
N GLU A 176 7.53 11.63 4.53
CA GLU A 176 7.07 12.41 5.68
C GLU A 176 5.53 12.45 5.76
N THR A 177 4.86 12.56 4.61
CA THR A 177 3.40 12.57 4.56
C THR A 177 2.82 11.24 5.05
N LEU A 178 3.36 10.09 4.63
CA LEU A 178 2.90 8.78 5.10
C LEU A 178 3.12 8.58 6.61
N LYS A 179 4.26 9.05 7.14
CA LYS A 179 4.51 9.05 8.59
C LYS A 179 3.50 9.90 9.34
N ARG A 180 3.22 11.11 8.84
CA ARG A 180 2.24 12.02 9.43
C ARG A 180 0.83 11.42 9.41
N ILE A 181 0.39 10.87 8.29
CA ILE A 181 -0.91 10.18 8.17
C ILE A 181 -1.00 9.07 9.23
N ALA A 182 -0.02 8.18 9.32
CA ALA A 182 -0.05 7.08 10.28
C ALA A 182 -0.09 7.59 11.74
N ALA A 183 0.71 8.60 12.07
CA ALA A 183 0.79 9.16 13.42
C ALA A 183 -0.48 9.87 13.85
N GLU A 184 -1.12 10.64 12.95
CA GLU A 184 -2.30 11.46 13.27
C GLU A 184 -3.60 10.65 13.21
N THR A 185 -3.66 9.59 12.39
CA THR A 185 -4.91 8.86 12.13
C THR A 185 -4.94 7.44 12.70
N GLY A 186 -3.78 6.88 13.05
CA GLY A 186 -3.66 5.47 13.43
C GLY A 186 -3.81 4.49 12.26
N ILE A 187 -3.86 4.96 11.01
CA ILE A 187 -3.93 4.10 9.82
C ILE A 187 -2.67 3.23 9.76
N THR A 188 -2.87 1.92 9.61
CA THR A 188 -1.77 0.98 9.38
C THR A 188 -1.29 1.09 7.94
N ILE A 189 0.03 1.03 7.72
CA ILE A 189 0.61 1.05 6.37
C ILE A 189 1.41 -0.23 6.14
N LEU A 190 1.07 -0.97 5.11
CA LEU A 190 1.88 -2.04 4.54
C LEU A 190 2.29 -1.65 3.14
N LEU A 191 3.59 -1.50 2.92
CA LEU A 191 4.11 -1.15 1.59
C LEU A 191 5.08 -2.21 1.08
N VAL A 192 5.14 -2.38 -0.22
CA VAL A 192 6.20 -3.15 -0.87
C VAL A 192 7.15 -2.20 -1.56
N GLU A 193 8.45 -2.43 -1.44
CA GLU A 193 9.50 -1.53 -1.94
C GLU A 193 10.81 -2.24 -2.25
N GLN A 194 11.61 -1.58 -3.09
CA GLN A 194 13.00 -1.92 -3.35
C GLN A 194 13.94 -0.81 -2.86
N ASN A 195 13.42 0.42 -2.72
CA ASN A 195 14.18 1.57 -2.26
C ASN A 195 14.41 1.48 -0.74
N LEU A 196 15.57 0.96 -0.34
CA LEU A 196 15.93 0.79 1.06
C LEU A 196 15.95 2.12 1.84
N LYS A 197 16.37 3.23 1.21
CA LYS A 197 16.38 4.55 1.87
C LYS A 197 14.98 5.00 2.23
N PHE A 198 14.04 4.83 1.30
CA PHE A 198 12.64 5.15 1.54
C PHE A 198 12.02 4.19 2.59
N ALA A 199 12.27 2.89 2.45
CA ALA A 199 11.79 1.87 3.38
C ALA A 199 12.22 2.18 4.83
N ARG A 200 13.50 2.44 5.07
CA ARG A 200 14.04 2.82 6.38
C ARG A 200 13.46 4.13 6.92
N LYS A 201 13.11 5.06 6.03
CA LYS A 201 12.53 6.35 6.43
C LYS A 201 11.08 6.24 6.89
N VAL A 202 10.30 5.35 6.26
CA VAL A 202 8.85 5.24 6.49
C VAL A 202 8.51 4.13 7.49
N ALA A 203 9.11 2.95 7.35
CA ALA A 203 8.68 1.74 8.05
C ALA A 203 9.41 1.53 9.38
N GLU A 204 8.69 0.95 10.34
CA GLU A 204 9.19 0.50 11.65
C GLU A 204 9.58 -0.97 11.61
N ASN A 205 8.84 -1.76 10.81
CA ASN A 205 9.04 -3.20 10.69
C ASN A 205 9.32 -3.56 9.23
N TYR A 206 10.07 -4.64 9.04
CA TYR A 206 10.30 -5.18 7.70
C TYR A 206 10.01 -6.68 7.63
N PHE A 207 9.62 -7.11 6.44
CA PHE A 207 9.72 -8.49 5.96
C PHE A 207 10.59 -8.49 4.70
N ILE A 208 11.39 -9.54 4.52
CA ILE A 208 12.10 -9.77 3.25
C ILE A 208 11.49 -10.96 2.55
N MET A 209 11.10 -10.76 1.29
CA MET A 209 10.58 -11.81 0.43
C MET A 209 11.61 -12.30 -0.57
N GLN A 210 11.70 -13.61 -0.72
CA GLN A 210 12.41 -14.29 -1.82
C GLN A 210 11.56 -15.46 -2.31
N LYS A 211 11.49 -15.63 -3.63
CA LYS A 211 10.82 -16.77 -4.29
C LYS A 211 9.44 -17.09 -3.69
N GLY A 212 8.65 -16.06 -3.41
CA GLY A 212 7.27 -16.21 -2.90
C GLY A 212 7.12 -16.54 -1.42
N THR A 213 8.20 -16.51 -0.64
CA THR A 213 8.19 -16.77 0.80
C THR A 213 8.80 -15.60 1.58
N VAL A 214 8.49 -15.49 2.87
CA VAL A 214 9.19 -14.58 3.80
C VAL A 214 10.44 -15.31 4.33
N VAL A 215 11.60 -14.69 4.18
CA VAL A 215 12.90 -15.27 4.58
C VAL A 215 13.56 -14.57 5.77
N ALA A 216 13.14 -13.35 6.07
CA ALA A 216 13.58 -12.60 7.26
C ALA A 216 12.54 -11.55 7.64
N SER A 217 12.53 -11.16 8.91
CA SER A 217 11.67 -10.08 9.43
C SER A 217 12.30 -9.47 10.67
N GLY A 218 11.93 -8.24 10.99
CA GLY A 218 12.44 -7.54 12.18
C GLY A 218 12.07 -6.06 12.19
N LEU A 219 12.70 -5.32 13.11
CA LEU A 219 12.64 -3.86 13.16
C LEU A 219 13.55 -3.27 12.09
N THR A 220 13.09 -2.23 11.40
CA THR A 220 13.83 -1.60 10.30
C THR A 220 15.16 -1.00 10.77
N ASP A 221 15.25 -0.51 12.00
CA ASP A 221 16.49 -0.01 12.60
C ASP A 221 17.54 -1.11 12.81
N GLY A 222 17.10 -2.38 12.96
CA GLY A 222 17.96 -3.55 13.06
C GLY A 222 18.33 -4.20 11.72
N LEU A 223 17.90 -3.62 10.59
CA LEU A 223 18.23 -4.15 9.27
C LEU A 223 19.69 -3.84 8.92
N ASP A 224 20.58 -4.79 9.17
CA ASP A 224 22.01 -4.67 8.97
C ASP A 224 22.46 -4.94 7.52
N ASP A 225 23.73 -4.57 7.24
CA ASP A 225 24.30 -4.74 5.90
C ASP A 225 24.50 -6.21 5.52
N GLU A 226 24.64 -7.12 6.51
CA GLU A 226 24.76 -8.55 6.26
C GLU A 226 23.44 -9.11 5.72
N THR A 227 22.33 -8.80 6.38
CA THR A 227 20.98 -9.16 5.92
C THR A 227 20.68 -8.57 4.54
N ILE A 228 21.06 -7.30 4.30
CA ILE A 228 20.89 -6.66 2.99
C ILE A 228 21.70 -7.39 1.92
N ARG A 229 22.98 -7.68 2.16
CA ARG A 229 23.83 -8.42 1.22
C ARG A 229 23.29 -9.81 0.93
N LYS A 230 22.86 -10.51 1.96
CA LYS A 230 22.37 -11.89 1.86
C LYS A 230 21.08 -12.01 1.04
N TYR A 231 20.14 -11.08 1.22
CA TYR A 231 18.80 -11.23 0.69
C TYR A 231 18.40 -10.21 -0.39
N LEU A 232 19.03 -9.03 -0.42
CA LEU A 232 18.63 -7.93 -1.30
C LEU A 232 19.69 -7.55 -2.33
N SER A 233 21.00 -7.80 -2.08
CA SER A 233 22.06 -7.51 -3.05
C SER A 233 22.10 -8.52 -4.21
N VAL A 234 22.58 -8.05 -5.38
CA VAL A 234 22.78 -8.87 -6.57
C VAL A 234 24.04 -9.69 -6.45
#